data_960f14974504fb4e86b6ea3ce143821e
#
_entry.id   960f14974504fb4e86b6ea3ce143821e
#
_cell.length_a   1.000
_cell.length_b   1.000
_cell.length_c   1.000
_cell.angle_alpha   90.00
_cell.angle_beta   90.00
_cell.angle_gamma   90.00
#
_symmetry.space_group_name_H-M   'P 1'
#
loop_
_entity.id
_entity.type
_entity.pdbx_description
1 polymer ?
#
loop_
_entity_poly.entity_id
_entity_poly.type
_entity_poly.pdbx_seq_one_letter_code
_entity_poly.pdbx_strand_id
1 'polypeptide(L)'
;MNSSTSSSKLIVQSFASFLVLTVGYVAFVGTGVVHGGSGTNQWQNNVIKAERYLYAAEPVKSVVTGSSMAYRLLPEYLGTDYSNIAFAGGGALTGLQVILQSKGALPSTVFVEMNDTLLRGQDKEFIQKLTSPVLGGAKSTFAAFRTEYQPVILFKEWIKGGSGKEPEAGGPVDPDILASELARHAADHAKAPDPKQLQAVTGELKQAVDTLRAKGVQVVLFEPPSHRSLHESVRSTALRKHWEAEFPKDRYDWAQTPNPDEYETGDGIHMTGDSARKYAAFLKEHLGKKIQSGS
;
A
#
# COMPACT_ATOMS: atom_id res chain seq x y z
N MET A 1 -26.22 55.32 0.11
CA MET A 1 -26.27 54.09 0.95
C MET A 1 -26.83 52.92 0.14
N ASN A 2 -26.06 52.31 -0.79
CA ASN A 2 -26.55 51.12 -1.56
C ASN A 2 -25.44 50.10 -1.92
N SER A 3 -24.34 50.02 -1.12
CA SER A 3 -23.25 49.07 -1.44
C SER A 3 -23.39 47.68 -0.76
N SER A 4 -24.23 47.56 0.26
CA SER A 4 -24.35 46.30 1.02
C SER A 4 -25.24 45.24 0.34
N THR A 5 -26.22 45.64 -0.48
CA THR A 5 -27.12 44.73 -1.21
C THR A 5 -26.49 44.06 -2.42
N SER A 6 -25.44 44.67 -3.01
CA SER A 6 -24.73 44.08 -4.16
C SER A 6 -23.82 42.90 -3.71
N SER A 7 -23.13 43.04 -2.57
CA SER A 7 -22.21 42.02 -2.06
C SER A 7 -22.95 40.74 -1.61
N SER A 8 -24.11 40.87 -0.98
CA SER A 8 -24.89 39.72 -0.53
C SER A 8 -25.48 38.90 -1.69
N LYS A 9 -25.94 39.58 -2.78
CA LYS A 9 -26.38 38.88 -3.99
C LYS A 9 -25.24 38.10 -4.65
N LEU A 10 -24.06 38.69 -4.71
CA LEU A 10 -22.88 38.06 -5.29
C LEU A 10 -22.45 36.83 -4.51
N ILE A 11 -22.48 36.89 -3.17
CA ILE A 11 -22.18 35.74 -2.29
C ILE A 11 -23.21 34.61 -2.52
N VAL A 12 -24.52 34.94 -2.56
CA VAL A 12 -25.57 33.94 -2.78
C VAL A 12 -25.46 33.30 -4.16
N GLN A 13 -25.19 34.09 -5.19
CA GLN A 13 -24.99 33.58 -6.55
C GLN A 13 -23.78 32.69 -6.66
N SER A 14 -22.65 33.10 -6.06
CA SER A 14 -21.42 32.27 -6.02
C SER A 14 -21.66 30.94 -5.31
N PHE A 15 -22.36 30.97 -4.16
CA PHE A 15 -22.70 29.77 -3.42
C PHE A 15 -23.64 28.84 -4.22
N ALA A 16 -24.68 29.41 -4.84
CA ALA A 16 -25.59 28.65 -5.69
C ALA A 16 -24.86 28.01 -6.88
N SER A 17 -24.00 28.77 -7.57
CA SER A 17 -23.18 28.25 -8.67
C SER A 17 -22.24 27.14 -8.20
N PHE A 18 -21.57 27.31 -7.07
CA PHE A 18 -20.71 26.29 -6.47
C PHE A 18 -21.50 25.00 -6.16
N LEU A 19 -22.70 25.14 -5.58
CA LEU A 19 -23.55 24.00 -5.27
C LEU A 19 -23.99 23.26 -6.55
N VAL A 20 -24.43 23.97 -7.58
CA VAL A 20 -24.82 23.38 -8.86
C VAL A 20 -23.64 22.64 -9.52
N LEU A 21 -22.47 23.27 -9.55
CA LEU A 21 -21.27 22.65 -10.10
C LEU A 21 -20.85 21.39 -9.31
N THR A 22 -20.93 21.45 -7.97
CA THR A 22 -20.62 20.31 -7.10
C THR A 22 -21.59 19.15 -7.33
N VAL A 23 -22.90 19.42 -7.36
CA VAL A 23 -23.93 18.40 -7.62
C VAL A 23 -23.74 17.81 -9.00
N GLY A 24 -23.52 18.65 -10.02
CA GLY A 24 -23.26 18.20 -11.40
C GLY A 24 -22.00 17.31 -11.47
N TYR A 25 -20.93 17.70 -10.76
CA TYR A 25 -19.72 16.92 -10.71
C TYR A 25 -19.92 15.55 -10.01
N VAL A 26 -20.60 15.54 -8.87
CA VAL A 26 -20.92 14.29 -8.15
C VAL A 26 -21.76 13.36 -9.02
N ALA A 27 -22.79 13.91 -9.71
CA ALA A 27 -23.60 13.14 -10.63
C ALA A 27 -22.77 12.59 -11.80
N PHE A 28 -21.90 13.41 -12.39
CA PHE A 28 -21.03 13.01 -13.52
C PHE A 28 -20.08 11.87 -13.13
N VAL A 29 -19.37 11.97 -12.00
CA VAL A 29 -18.54 10.88 -11.49
C VAL A 29 -19.38 9.64 -11.16
N GLY A 30 -20.58 9.83 -10.61
CA GLY A 30 -21.53 8.76 -10.28
C GLY A 30 -22.04 7.96 -11.48
N THR A 31 -21.96 8.51 -12.71
CA THR A 31 -22.29 7.74 -13.93
C THR A 31 -21.34 6.58 -14.23
N GLY A 32 -20.15 6.58 -13.63
CA GLY A 32 -19.11 5.57 -13.89
C GLY A 32 -18.38 5.74 -15.24
N VAL A 33 -18.71 6.77 -16.03
CA VAL A 33 -18.02 7.07 -17.31
C VAL A 33 -16.58 7.54 -17.05
N VAL A 34 -16.37 8.18 -15.90
CA VAL A 34 -15.03 8.67 -15.50
C VAL A 34 -14.34 7.62 -14.63
N HIS A 35 -13.16 7.19 -15.07
CA HIS A 35 -12.31 6.33 -14.28
C HIS A 35 -11.39 7.17 -13.39
N GLY A 36 -11.18 6.72 -12.15
CA GLY A 36 -10.27 7.37 -11.21
C GLY A 36 -8.83 7.39 -11.72
N GLY A 37 -8.13 8.50 -11.49
CA GLY A 37 -6.77 8.68 -11.95
C GLY A 37 -5.70 8.27 -10.93
N SER A 38 -4.44 8.33 -11.36
CA SER A 38 -3.26 8.16 -10.51
C SER A 38 -2.83 9.50 -9.89
N GLY A 39 -2.28 9.46 -8.66
CA GLY A 39 -1.81 10.66 -7.97
C GLY A 39 -0.68 11.38 -8.71
N THR A 40 -0.45 12.63 -8.33
CA THR A 40 0.64 13.46 -8.88
C THR A 40 1.96 13.24 -8.16
N ASN A 41 1.92 12.63 -6.98
CA ASN A 41 3.07 12.30 -6.15
C ASN A 41 2.83 11.01 -5.36
N GLN A 42 3.89 10.51 -4.73
CA GLN A 42 3.88 9.28 -3.95
C GLN A 42 2.82 9.27 -2.84
N TRP A 43 2.66 10.38 -2.13
CA TRP A 43 1.69 10.48 -1.04
C TRP A 43 0.25 10.33 -1.55
N GLN A 44 -0.10 11.02 -2.64
CA GLN A 44 -1.43 10.88 -3.26
C GLN A 44 -1.69 9.46 -3.77
N ASN A 45 -0.68 8.80 -4.34
CA ASN A 45 -0.80 7.40 -4.76
C ASN A 45 -1.08 6.48 -3.57
N ASN A 46 -0.38 6.67 -2.45
CA ASN A 46 -0.65 5.93 -1.22
C ASN A 46 -2.09 6.17 -0.71
N VAL A 47 -2.57 7.42 -0.72
CA VAL A 47 -3.96 7.75 -0.35
C VAL A 47 -4.96 7.08 -1.28
N ILE A 48 -4.75 7.13 -2.58
CA ILE A 48 -5.63 6.48 -3.57
C ILE A 48 -5.71 4.98 -3.33
N LYS A 49 -4.56 4.32 -3.11
CA LYS A 49 -4.53 2.89 -2.77
C LYS A 49 -5.35 2.57 -1.51
N ALA A 50 -5.15 3.35 -0.46
CA ALA A 50 -5.89 3.17 0.78
C ALA A 50 -7.39 3.42 0.60
N GLU A 51 -7.78 4.46 -0.12
CA GLU A 51 -9.18 4.79 -0.41
C GLU A 51 -9.87 3.74 -1.28
N ARG A 52 -9.19 3.20 -2.28
CA ARG A 52 -9.69 2.09 -3.09
C ARG A 52 -10.00 0.86 -2.25
N TYR A 53 -9.15 0.54 -1.26
CA TYR A 53 -9.42 -0.52 -0.30
C TYR A 53 -10.57 -0.18 0.66
N LEU A 54 -10.52 1.00 1.31
CA LEU A 54 -11.48 1.41 2.34
C LEU A 54 -12.90 1.59 1.81
N TYR A 55 -13.04 1.96 0.52
CA TYR A 55 -14.31 2.28 -0.12
C TYR A 55 -14.62 1.33 -1.29
N ALA A 56 -14.00 0.14 -1.30
CA ALA A 56 -14.35 -0.92 -2.25
C ALA A 56 -15.83 -1.27 -2.13
N ALA A 57 -16.50 -1.48 -3.26
CA ALA A 57 -17.90 -1.89 -3.28
C ALA A 57 -18.07 -3.31 -2.74
N GLU A 58 -17.11 -4.19 -3.07
CA GLU A 58 -17.08 -5.58 -2.63
C GLU A 58 -15.84 -5.82 -1.76
N PRO A 59 -15.96 -6.62 -0.69
CA PRO A 59 -14.81 -7.00 0.12
C PRO A 59 -13.80 -7.79 -0.70
N VAL A 60 -12.53 -7.43 -0.60
CA VAL A 60 -11.45 -8.21 -1.21
C VAL A 60 -11.08 -9.38 -0.32
N LYS A 61 -10.72 -10.52 -0.93
CA LYS A 61 -10.37 -11.73 -0.17
C LYS A 61 -8.99 -11.63 0.48
N SER A 62 -8.04 -11.04 -0.24
CA SER A 62 -6.64 -10.98 0.19
C SER A 62 -6.09 -9.58 0.09
N VAL A 63 -5.31 -9.16 1.09
CA VAL A 63 -4.68 -7.83 1.14
C VAL A 63 -3.19 -7.98 1.37
N VAL A 64 -2.39 -7.27 0.57
CA VAL A 64 -0.94 -7.17 0.75
C VAL A 64 -0.63 -5.86 1.46
N THR A 65 0.11 -5.92 2.58
CA THR A 65 0.63 -4.76 3.30
C THR A 65 2.14 -4.74 3.26
N GLY A 66 2.73 -3.57 3.17
CA GLY A 66 4.18 -3.46 3.08
C GLY A 66 4.67 -2.07 2.75
N SER A 67 5.88 -2.03 2.25
CA SER A 67 6.62 -0.85 1.82
C SER A 67 6.61 -0.68 0.30
N SER A 68 7.55 0.13 -0.20
CA SER A 68 7.80 0.27 -1.64
C SER A 68 8.22 -1.04 -2.33
N MET A 69 8.71 -2.05 -1.59
CA MET A 69 9.03 -3.35 -2.16
C MET A 69 7.75 -4.12 -2.53
N ALA A 70 6.85 -4.32 -1.57
CA ALA A 70 5.55 -4.94 -1.82
C ALA A 70 4.62 -4.07 -2.70
N TYR A 71 4.84 -2.75 -2.75
CA TYR A 71 4.14 -1.84 -3.67
C TYR A 71 4.28 -2.28 -5.13
N ARG A 72 5.39 -2.94 -5.49
CA ARG A 72 5.66 -3.47 -6.84
C ARG A 72 4.77 -4.65 -7.23
N LEU A 73 4.07 -5.26 -6.30
CA LEU A 73 3.10 -6.32 -6.56
C LEU A 73 1.79 -5.70 -7.07
N LEU A 74 1.77 -5.32 -8.35
CA LEU A 74 0.65 -4.62 -8.95
C LEU A 74 -0.64 -5.46 -8.92
N PRO A 75 -1.82 -4.84 -8.87
CA PRO A 75 -3.11 -5.55 -8.86
C PRO A 75 -3.26 -6.52 -10.04
N GLU A 76 -2.78 -6.17 -11.24
CA GLU A 76 -2.80 -7.04 -12.42
C GLU A 76 -1.95 -8.31 -12.27
N TYR A 77 -0.93 -8.33 -11.40
CA TYR A 77 -0.14 -9.53 -11.10
C TYR A 77 -0.82 -10.42 -10.06
N LEU A 78 -1.47 -9.78 -9.09
CA LEU A 78 -2.13 -10.46 -7.98
C LEU A 78 -3.48 -11.05 -8.39
N GLY A 79 -4.26 -10.31 -9.18
CA GLY A 79 -5.63 -10.67 -9.59
C GLY A 79 -6.71 -9.93 -8.82
N THR A 80 -7.97 -10.10 -9.25
CA THR A 80 -9.12 -9.32 -8.77
C THR A 80 -9.49 -9.58 -7.30
N ASP A 81 -9.11 -10.73 -6.75
CA ASP A 81 -9.37 -11.10 -5.36
C ASP A 81 -8.39 -10.43 -4.36
N TYR A 82 -7.42 -9.66 -4.87
CA TYR A 82 -6.37 -9.03 -4.08
C TYR A 82 -6.47 -7.51 -4.10
N SER A 83 -6.14 -6.89 -2.98
CA SER A 83 -5.81 -5.47 -2.89
C SER A 83 -4.40 -5.29 -2.37
N ASN A 84 -3.65 -4.37 -2.96
CA ASN A 84 -2.33 -4.01 -2.48
C ASN A 84 -2.38 -2.64 -1.81
N ILE A 85 -2.26 -2.62 -0.48
CA ILE A 85 -2.13 -1.41 0.35
C ILE A 85 -0.73 -1.30 0.98
N ALA A 86 0.27 -1.80 0.30
CA ALA A 86 1.65 -1.45 0.59
C ALA A 86 1.90 0.01 0.19
N PHE A 87 2.56 0.77 1.07
CA PHE A 87 2.75 2.20 0.91
C PHE A 87 4.21 2.54 0.66
N ALA A 88 4.48 3.15 -0.49
CA ALA A 88 5.82 3.62 -0.80
C ALA A 88 6.28 4.64 0.26
N GLY A 89 7.49 4.47 0.78
CA GLY A 89 8.00 5.27 1.91
C GLY A 89 7.49 4.86 3.29
N GLY A 90 6.45 4.01 3.37
CA GLY A 90 5.90 3.45 4.60
C GLY A 90 6.44 2.05 4.93
N GLY A 91 5.68 1.33 5.74
CA GLY A 91 5.93 -0.06 6.11
C GLY A 91 4.61 -0.79 6.39
N ALA A 92 4.67 -2.11 6.56
CA ALA A 92 3.50 -2.96 6.72
C ALA A 92 2.59 -2.56 7.90
N LEU A 93 3.14 -2.00 8.98
CA LEU A 93 2.35 -1.53 10.13
C LEU A 93 1.30 -0.49 9.76
N THR A 94 1.62 0.44 8.86
CA THR A 94 0.65 1.44 8.39
C THR A 94 -0.52 0.76 7.67
N GLY A 95 -0.24 -0.20 6.79
CA GLY A 95 -1.27 -0.99 6.11
C GLY A 95 -2.15 -1.80 7.06
N LEU A 96 -1.53 -2.47 8.05
CA LEU A 96 -2.26 -3.21 9.09
C LEU A 96 -3.21 -2.31 9.88
N GLN A 97 -2.79 -1.10 10.24
CA GLN A 97 -3.64 -0.14 10.93
C GLN A 97 -4.80 0.36 10.05
N VAL A 98 -4.59 0.55 8.75
CA VAL A 98 -5.67 0.87 7.81
C VAL A 98 -6.71 -0.25 7.79
N ILE A 99 -6.30 -1.52 7.75
CA ILE A 99 -7.21 -2.68 7.81
C ILE A 99 -7.98 -2.70 9.13
N LEU A 100 -7.29 -2.57 10.25
CA LEU A 100 -7.90 -2.65 11.59
C LEU A 100 -8.89 -1.53 11.87
N GLN A 101 -8.70 -0.35 11.28
CA GLN A 101 -9.59 0.81 11.41
C GLN A 101 -10.64 0.89 10.31
N SER A 102 -10.60 0.00 9.32
CA SER A 102 -11.64 -0.11 8.30
C SER A 102 -12.98 -0.45 8.94
N LYS A 103 -14.06 0.20 8.46
CA LYS A 103 -15.45 -0.10 8.84
C LYS A 103 -16.06 -1.22 8.00
N GLY A 104 -15.40 -1.63 6.93
CA GLY A 104 -15.84 -2.71 6.04
C GLY A 104 -15.57 -4.10 6.61
N ALA A 105 -15.96 -5.13 5.86
CA ALA A 105 -15.61 -6.50 6.18
C ALA A 105 -14.08 -6.70 6.11
N LEU A 106 -13.54 -7.46 7.05
CA LEU A 106 -12.13 -7.82 7.03
C LEU A 106 -11.84 -8.81 5.88
N PRO A 107 -10.63 -8.74 5.29
CA PRO A 107 -10.22 -9.73 4.31
C PRO A 107 -10.07 -11.12 4.96
N SER A 108 -10.18 -12.17 4.16
CA SER A 108 -9.89 -13.53 4.65
C SER A 108 -8.40 -13.73 4.91
N THR A 109 -7.54 -13.08 4.13
CA THR A 109 -6.08 -13.20 4.25
C THR A 109 -5.38 -11.85 4.17
N VAL A 110 -4.38 -11.65 5.02
CA VAL A 110 -3.48 -10.48 5.00
C VAL A 110 -2.05 -10.96 4.85
N PHE A 111 -1.36 -10.50 3.82
CA PHE A 111 0.07 -10.67 3.64
C PHE A 111 0.81 -9.49 4.24
N VAL A 112 1.77 -9.78 5.11
CA VAL A 112 2.53 -8.79 5.86
C VAL A 112 4.01 -8.86 5.47
N GLU A 113 4.51 -7.79 4.86
CA GLU A 113 5.93 -7.67 4.51
C GLU A 113 6.79 -7.56 5.76
N MET A 114 7.81 -8.43 5.85
CA MET A 114 8.73 -8.55 6.96
C MET A 114 10.14 -8.19 6.54
N ASN A 115 10.52 -6.93 6.71
CA ASN A 115 11.87 -6.43 6.40
C ASN A 115 12.22 -5.22 7.28
N ASP A 116 13.30 -4.51 6.95
CA ASP A 116 13.80 -3.36 7.70
C ASP A 116 12.86 -2.14 7.66
N THR A 117 11.95 -2.05 6.70
CA THR A 117 10.99 -0.94 6.62
C THR A 117 9.97 -0.95 7.75
N LEU A 118 9.79 -2.09 8.43
CA LEU A 118 9.02 -2.17 9.68
C LEU A 118 9.56 -1.24 10.76
N LEU A 119 10.88 -1.01 10.79
CA LEU A 119 11.50 -0.11 11.76
C LEU A 119 11.01 1.34 11.65
N ARG A 120 10.37 1.73 10.55
CA ARG A 120 9.73 3.05 10.39
C ARG A 120 8.50 3.21 11.28
N GLY A 121 7.93 2.10 11.78
CA GLY A 121 6.69 2.11 12.54
C GLY A 121 5.46 2.43 11.68
N GLN A 122 4.40 2.88 12.33
CA GLN A 122 3.16 3.30 11.67
C GLN A 122 3.19 4.81 11.35
N ASP A 123 2.69 5.21 10.19
CA ASP A 123 2.45 6.60 9.84
C ASP A 123 1.10 7.05 10.43
N LYS A 124 1.16 7.60 11.65
CA LYS A 124 -0.04 8.03 12.40
C LYS A 124 -0.80 9.16 11.71
N GLU A 125 -0.07 10.10 11.09
CA GLU A 125 -0.68 11.23 10.40
C GLU A 125 -1.46 10.76 9.16
N PHE A 126 -0.85 9.88 8.37
CA PHE A 126 -1.49 9.26 7.22
C PHE A 126 -2.78 8.51 7.62
N ILE A 127 -2.70 7.66 8.65
CA ILE A 127 -3.83 6.89 9.15
C ILE A 127 -4.95 7.83 9.62
N GLN A 128 -4.64 8.85 10.42
CA GLN A 128 -5.62 9.81 10.93
C GLN A 128 -6.36 10.56 9.81
N LYS A 129 -5.64 10.94 8.75
CA LYS A 129 -6.26 11.60 7.57
C LYS A 129 -7.23 10.67 6.84
N LEU A 130 -6.87 9.39 6.68
CA LEU A 130 -7.72 8.40 6.02
C LEU A 130 -8.97 8.06 6.82
N THR A 131 -8.86 7.99 8.14
CA THR A 131 -9.94 7.54 9.03
C THR A 131 -10.79 8.69 9.59
N SER A 132 -10.61 9.92 9.11
CA SER A 132 -11.41 11.09 9.48
C SER A 132 -12.92 10.81 9.32
N PRO A 133 -13.75 10.90 10.37
CA PRO A 133 -15.16 10.51 10.30
C PRO A 133 -15.97 11.32 9.29
N VAL A 134 -15.72 12.63 9.20
CA VAL A 134 -16.47 13.54 8.32
C VAL A 134 -16.12 13.29 6.86
N LEU A 135 -14.81 13.32 6.54
CA LEU A 135 -14.35 13.09 5.17
C LEU A 135 -14.58 11.64 4.73
N GLY A 136 -14.40 10.68 5.63
CA GLY A 136 -14.65 9.28 5.36
C GLY A 136 -16.11 8.99 5.01
N GLY A 137 -17.07 9.62 5.71
CA GLY A 137 -18.49 9.51 5.40
C GLY A 137 -18.83 10.05 4.01
N ALA A 138 -18.30 11.22 3.65
CA ALA A 138 -18.50 11.79 2.31
C ALA A 138 -17.89 10.90 1.22
N LYS A 139 -16.66 10.39 1.40
CA LYS A 139 -15.95 9.54 0.44
C LYS A 139 -16.56 8.15 0.28
N SER A 140 -17.16 7.60 1.34
CA SER A 140 -17.87 6.32 1.27
C SER A 140 -19.15 6.42 0.45
N THR A 141 -19.85 7.55 0.58
CA THR A 141 -21.13 7.78 -0.10
C THR A 141 -20.95 8.25 -1.55
N PHE A 142 -19.99 9.14 -1.79
CA PHE A 142 -19.81 9.78 -3.10
C PHE A 142 -18.35 9.62 -3.58
N ALA A 143 -18.16 8.83 -4.62
CA ALA A 143 -16.84 8.61 -5.22
C ALA A 143 -16.14 9.92 -5.64
N ALA A 144 -16.89 10.94 -6.05
CA ALA A 144 -16.36 12.25 -6.44
C ALA A 144 -15.52 12.95 -5.36
N PHE A 145 -15.67 12.60 -4.08
CA PHE A 145 -14.85 13.14 -3.00
C PHE A 145 -13.59 12.32 -2.73
N ARG A 146 -13.42 11.16 -3.37
CA ARG A 146 -12.19 10.37 -3.26
C ARG A 146 -11.06 11.05 -4.01
N THR A 147 -9.84 10.83 -3.55
CA THR A 147 -8.65 11.49 -4.09
C THR A 147 -8.45 11.21 -5.58
N GLU A 148 -8.71 9.99 -6.05
CA GLU A 148 -8.58 9.60 -7.45
C GLU A 148 -9.50 10.35 -8.41
N TYR A 149 -10.61 10.92 -7.91
CA TYR A 149 -11.56 11.71 -8.68
C TYR A 149 -11.37 13.23 -8.51
N GLN A 150 -10.29 13.69 -7.89
CA GLN A 150 -10.05 15.14 -7.82
C GLN A 150 -9.88 15.71 -9.24
N PRO A 151 -10.50 16.90 -9.56
CA PRO A 151 -10.46 17.46 -10.91
C PRO A 151 -9.04 17.61 -11.47
N VAL A 152 -8.06 17.97 -10.64
CA VAL A 152 -6.65 18.09 -11.06
C VAL A 152 -6.05 16.75 -11.48
N ILE A 153 -6.42 15.66 -10.82
CA ILE A 153 -5.97 14.31 -11.16
C ILE A 153 -6.59 13.84 -12.47
N LEU A 154 -7.91 14.03 -12.62
CA LEU A 154 -8.62 13.67 -13.85
C LEU A 154 -8.11 14.48 -15.05
N PHE A 155 -7.84 15.77 -14.87
CA PHE A 155 -7.27 16.61 -15.92
C PHE A 155 -5.87 16.15 -16.34
N LYS A 156 -5.03 15.78 -15.37
CA LYS A 156 -3.70 15.20 -15.64
C LYS A 156 -3.81 13.89 -16.46
N GLU A 157 -4.71 12.99 -16.06
CA GLU A 157 -4.93 11.73 -16.78
C GLU A 157 -5.45 11.99 -18.21
N TRP A 158 -6.36 12.92 -18.38
CA TRP A 158 -6.88 13.31 -19.69
C TRP A 158 -5.77 13.83 -20.62
N ILE A 159 -4.89 14.71 -20.14
CA ILE A 159 -3.74 15.21 -20.92
C ILE A 159 -2.77 14.08 -21.30
N LYS A 160 -2.55 13.12 -20.39
CA LYS A 160 -1.62 12.00 -20.63
C LYS A 160 -2.19 10.90 -21.54
N GLY A 161 -3.46 10.99 -21.93
CA GLY A 161 -4.18 9.90 -22.60
C GLY A 161 -4.23 8.64 -21.73
N GLY A 162 -4.26 8.83 -20.40
CA GLY A 162 -3.91 7.83 -19.42
C GLY A 162 -4.96 6.75 -19.22
N SER A 163 -4.49 5.56 -18.95
CA SER A 163 -5.28 4.38 -18.61
C SER A 163 -5.64 4.31 -17.12
N GLY A 164 -5.22 5.29 -16.28
CA GLY A 164 -5.32 5.22 -14.82
C GLY A 164 -4.47 4.11 -14.18
N LYS A 165 -3.64 3.43 -14.97
CA LYS A 165 -2.75 2.36 -14.50
C LYS A 165 -1.52 2.93 -13.83
N GLU A 166 -1.08 2.25 -12.78
CA GLU A 166 0.23 2.53 -12.21
C GLU A 166 1.33 2.18 -13.25
N PRO A 167 2.37 3.01 -13.36
CA PRO A 167 3.46 2.71 -14.28
C PRO A 167 4.12 1.38 -13.88
N GLU A 168 4.30 0.53 -14.85
CA GLU A 168 5.06 -0.72 -14.69
C GLU A 168 6.49 -0.39 -14.23
N ALA A 169 7.01 -1.18 -13.31
CA ALA A 169 8.34 -0.93 -12.76
C ALA A 169 9.43 -1.27 -13.77
N GLY A 170 10.16 -0.25 -14.17
CA GLY A 170 11.52 -0.32 -14.71
C GLY A 170 11.74 -1.11 -16.00
N GLY A 171 12.56 -0.52 -16.86
CA GLY A 171 13.22 -1.18 -17.97
C GLY A 171 14.38 -2.11 -17.51
N PRO A 172 15.26 -2.49 -18.41
CA PRO A 172 16.45 -3.29 -18.10
C PRO A 172 17.25 -2.66 -16.96
N VAL A 173 17.81 -3.51 -16.10
CA VAL A 173 18.67 -3.05 -15.00
C VAL A 173 19.93 -2.41 -15.56
N ASP A 174 20.18 -1.17 -15.18
CA ASP A 174 21.45 -0.49 -15.48
C ASP A 174 22.49 -0.91 -14.44
N PRO A 175 23.58 -1.59 -14.84
CA PRO A 175 24.59 -2.08 -13.90
C PRO A 175 25.29 -0.99 -13.10
N ASP A 176 25.48 0.20 -13.68
CA ASP A 176 26.17 1.31 -13.01
C ASP A 176 25.25 1.95 -11.96
N ILE A 177 23.96 2.09 -12.28
CA ILE A 177 22.94 2.54 -11.31
C ILE A 177 22.84 1.53 -10.17
N LEU A 178 22.70 0.23 -10.48
CA LEU A 178 22.64 -0.81 -9.48
C LEU A 178 23.87 -0.80 -8.55
N ALA A 179 25.07 -0.72 -9.10
CA ALA A 179 26.31 -0.67 -8.33
C ALA A 179 26.34 0.56 -7.39
N SER A 180 25.94 1.73 -7.89
CA SER A 180 25.87 2.97 -7.10
C SER A 180 24.86 2.85 -5.95
N GLU A 181 23.68 2.31 -6.22
CA GLU A 181 22.64 2.13 -5.20
C GLU A 181 23.03 1.08 -4.15
N LEU A 182 23.66 -0.02 -4.56
CA LEU A 182 24.20 -1.01 -3.63
C LEU A 182 25.26 -0.40 -2.71
N ALA A 183 26.17 0.42 -3.26
CA ALA A 183 27.18 1.14 -2.48
C ALA A 183 26.51 2.10 -1.47
N ARG A 184 25.45 2.80 -1.86
CA ARG A 184 24.68 3.70 -1.00
C ARG A 184 24.04 2.95 0.17
N HIS A 185 23.49 1.76 -0.07
CA HIS A 185 22.84 0.95 0.96
C HIS A 185 23.82 0.22 1.88
N ALA A 186 25.05 -0.05 1.41
CA ALA A 186 26.03 -0.88 2.13
C ALA A 186 26.32 -0.38 3.54
N ALA A 187 26.44 0.92 3.75
CA ALA A 187 26.77 1.51 5.06
C ALA A 187 25.67 1.27 6.10
N ASP A 188 24.40 1.37 5.70
CA ASP A 188 23.25 1.15 6.59
C ASP A 188 23.05 -0.35 6.85
N HIS A 189 23.26 -1.18 5.82
CA HIS A 189 23.11 -2.63 5.91
C HIS A 189 24.27 -3.33 6.63
N ALA A 190 25.41 -2.66 6.83
CA ALA A 190 26.54 -3.16 7.62
C ALA A 190 26.27 -3.18 9.13
N LYS A 191 25.21 -2.56 9.61
CA LYS A 191 24.90 -2.42 11.03
C LYS A 191 23.61 -3.14 11.39
N ALA A 192 23.62 -3.82 12.55
CA ALA A 192 22.39 -4.34 13.12
C ALA A 192 21.40 -3.20 13.47
N PRO A 193 20.08 -3.47 13.46
CA PRO A 193 19.08 -2.48 13.88
C PRO A 193 19.23 -2.12 15.36
N ASP A 194 18.76 -0.92 15.74
CA ASP A 194 18.68 -0.50 17.13
C ASP A 194 17.73 -1.44 17.89
N PRO A 195 18.20 -2.12 18.97
CA PRO A 195 17.37 -3.07 19.71
C PRO A 195 16.12 -2.45 20.33
N LYS A 196 16.16 -1.18 20.78
CA LYS A 196 15.01 -0.51 21.38
C LYS A 196 13.93 -0.22 20.33
N GLN A 197 14.35 0.30 19.17
CA GLN A 197 13.45 0.53 18.04
C GLN A 197 12.84 -0.78 17.56
N LEU A 198 13.65 -1.82 17.44
CA LEU A 198 13.21 -3.14 17.01
C LEU A 198 12.17 -3.73 17.98
N GLN A 199 12.41 -3.64 19.28
CA GLN A 199 11.48 -4.14 20.30
C GLN A 199 10.13 -3.38 20.27
N ALA A 200 10.17 -2.05 20.17
CA ALA A 200 8.97 -1.23 20.11
C ALA A 200 8.08 -1.59 18.90
N VAL A 201 8.69 -1.68 17.72
CA VAL A 201 8.02 -2.06 16.47
C VAL A 201 7.48 -3.48 16.52
N THR A 202 8.24 -4.40 17.11
CA THR A 202 7.81 -5.80 17.30
C THR A 202 6.53 -5.89 18.13
N GLY A 203 6.43 -5.12 19.20
CA GLY A 203 5.23 -5.08 20.05
C GLY A 203 4.00 -4.60 19.28
N GLU A 204 4.13 -3.51 18.52
CA GLU A 204 3.04 -2.98 17.69
C GLU A 204 2.63 -3.97 16.58
N LEU A 205 3.60 -4.60 15.93
CA LEU A 205 3.36 -5.58 14.88
C LEU A 205 2.63 -6.81 15.41
N LYS A 206 3.11 -7.36 16.52
CA LYS A 206 2.51 -8.52 17.17
C LYS A 206 1.07 -8.26 17.59
N GLN A 207 0.81 -7.11 18.21
CA GLN A 207 -0.54 -6.69 18.56
C GLN A 207 -1.46 -6.62 17.34
N ALA A 208 -1.01 -6.04 16.23
CA ALA A 208 -1.80 -5.91 15.02
C ALA A 208 -2.09 -7.29 14.38
N VAL A 209 -1.06 -8.13 14.25
CA VAL A 209 -1.16 -9.49 13.70
C VAL A 209 -2.09 -10.36 14.55
N ASP A 210 -1.89 -10.39 15.88
CA ASP A 210 -2.70 -11.22 16.77
C ASP A 210 -4.15 -10.72 16.83
N THR A 211 -4.39 -9.40 16.71
CA THR A 211 -5.75 -8.84 16.62
C THR A 211 -6.47 -9.31 15.36
N LEU A 212 -5.80 -9.33 14.20
CA LEU A 212 -6.39 -9.85 12.96
C LEU A 212 -6.67 -11.35 13.05
N ARG A 213 -5.73 -12.12 13.58
CA ARG A 213 -5.89 -13.57 13.77
C ARG A 213 -7.05 -13.91 14.73
N ALA A 214 -7.18 -13.16 15.82
CA ALA A 214 -8.30 -13.31 16.76
C ALA A 214 -9.67 -13.03 16.11
N LYS A 215 -9.68 -12.23 15.03
CA LYS A 215 -10.88 -11.96 14.21
C LYS A 215 -11.09 -12.96 13.07
N GLY A 216 -10.32 -14.05 13.03
CA GLY A 216 -10.43 -15.11 12.02
C GLY A 216 -9.72 -14.82 10.70
N VAL A 217 -8.89 -13.76 10.63
CA VAL A 217 -8.11 -13.43 9.44
C VAL A 217 -6.85 -14.30 9.40
N GLN A 218 -6.60 -14.97 8.28
CA GLN A 218 -5.32 -15.61 8.03
C GLN A 218 -4.25 -14.54 7.82
N VAL A 219 -3.17 -14.55 8.60
CA VAL A 219 -2.04 -13.63 8.42
C VAL A 219 -0.84 -14.41 7.93
N VAL A 220 -0.33 -14.06 6.75
CA VAL A 220 0.84 -14.66 6.11
C VAL A 220 1.98 -13.66 6.13
N LEU A 221 3.06 -14.01 6.82
CA LEU A 221 4.28 -13.19 6.87
C LEU A 221 5.14 -13.54 5.65
N PHE A 222 5.74 -12.53 5.00
CA PHE A 222 6.60 -12.77 3.84
C PHE A 222 7.75 -11.77 3.76
N GLU A 223 8.89 -12.23 3.27
CA GLU A 223 10.05 -11.39 2.97
C GLU A 223 10.17 -11.26 1.44
N PRO A 224 10.01 -10.05 0.86
CA PRO A 224 10.21 -9.86 -0.57
C PRO A 224 11.69 -10.00 -0.92
N PRO A 225 12.02 -10.54 -2.12
CA PRO A 225 13.39 -10.67 -2.54
C PRO A 225 14.06 -9.30 -2.72
N SER A 226 15.33 -9.22 -2.34
CA SER A 226 16.24 -8.11 -2.57
C SER A 226 17.54 -8.64 -3.15
N HIS A 227 18.42 -7.76 -3.63
CA HIS A 227 19.75 -8.18 -4.12
C HIS A 227 20.50 -8.98 -3.06
N ARG A 228 21.21 -10.05 -3.47
CA ARG A 228 21.90 -10.99 -2.56
C ARG A 228 22.73 -10.28 -1.50
N SER A 229 23.53 -9.28 -1.89
CA SER A 229 24.40 -8.55 -0.93
C SER A 229 23.63 -7.84 0.19
N LEU A 230 22.41 -7.35 -0.08
CA LEU A 230 21.53 -6.73 0.91
C LEU A 230 20.77 -7.80 1.70
N HIS A 231 20.33 -8.86 1.05
CA HIS A 231 19.66 -10.00 1.67
C HIS A 231 20.56 -10.67 2.72
N GLU A 232 21.84 -10.88 2.42
CA GLU A 232 22.83 -11.52 3.31
C GLU A 232 23.52 -10.52 4.25
N SER A 233 23.15 -9.25 4.23
CA SER A 233 23.75 -8.20 5.06
C SER A 233 23.57 -8.48 6.57
N VAL A 234 24.41 -7.83 7.39
CA VAL A 234 24.32 -7.88 8.86
C VAL A 234 22.92 -7.46 9.32
N ARG A 235 22.37 -6.38 8.76
CA ARG A 235 21.04 -5.87 9.10
C ARG A 235 19.93 -6.86 8.78
N SER A 236 19.86 -7.34 7.53
CA SER A 236 18.81 -8.26 7.11
C SER A 236 18.88 -9.60 7.85
N THR A 237 20.06 -10.12 8.09
CA THR A 237 20.26 -11.35 8.86
C THR A 237 19.84 -11.20 10.31
N ALA A 238 20.18 -10.07 10.96
CA ALA A 238 19.76 -9.78 12.33
C ALA A 238 18.23 -9.65 12.44
N LEU A 239 17.61 -8.97 11.47
CA LEU A 239 16.15 -8.82 11.40
C LEU A 239 15.45 -10.17 11.21
N ARG A 240 15.88 -10.99 10.25
CA ARG A 240 15.30 -12.33 10.04
C ARG A 240 15.36 -13.18 11.30
N LYS A 241 16.53 -13.25 11.94
CA LYS A 241 16.68 -13.97 13.21
C LYS A 241 15.72 -13.47 14.27
N HIS A 242 15.53 -12.16 14.37
CA HIS A 242 14.61 -11.56 15.33
C HIS A 242 13.14 -11.89 14.98
N TRP A 243 12.74 -11.70 13.72
CA TRP A 243 11.36 -11.98 13.29
C TRP A 243 11.00 -13.46 13.43
N GLU A 244 11.90 -14.39 13.12
CA GLU A 244 11.68 -15.82 13.30
C GLU A 244 11.55 -16.22 14.78
N ALA A 245 12.25 -15.53 15.69
CA ALA A 245 12.10 -15.75 17.13
C ALA A 245 10.76 -15.22 17.68
N GLU A 246 10.32 -14.04 17.21
CA GLU A 246 9.08 -13.41 17.68
C GLU A 246 7.82 -13.98 17.01
N PHE A 247 7.94 -14.45 15.78
CA PHE A 247 6.88 -15.05 14.97
C PHE A 247 7.28 -16.46 14.51
N PRO A 248 7.40 -17.43 15.43
CA PRO A 248 7.89 -18.77 15.11
C PRO A 248 6.93 -19.49 14.14
N LYS A 249 7.51 -20.23 13.18
CA LYS A 249 6.82 -20.87 12.05
C LYS A 249 5.83 -21.97 12.45
N ASP A 250 5.92 -22.49 13.66
CA ASP A 250 4.95 -23.43 14.25
C ASP A 250 3.64 -22.75 14.69
N ARG A 251 3.64 -21.43 14.88
CA ARG A 251 2.49 -20.63 15.31
C ARG A 251 2.02 -19.59 14.31
N TYR A 252 2.90 -19.15 13.43
CA TYR A 252 2.62 -18.12 12.44
C TYR A 252 2.86 -18.66 11.03
N ASP A 253 2.02 -18.23 10.11
CA ASP A 253 2.14 -18.63 8.71
C ASP A 253 3.18 -17.76 8.01
N TRP A 254 4.18 -18.40 7.42
CA TRP A 254 5.24 -17.77 6.66
C TRP A 254 5.21 -18.27 5.22
N ALA A 255 5.18 -17.37 4.26
CA ALA A 255 5.56 -17.71 2.90
C ALA A 255 7.05 -18.06 2.87
N GLN A 256 7.40 -19.08 2.10
CA GLN A 256 8.80 -19.45 1.93
C GLN A 256 9.60 -18.26 1.37
N THR A 257 10.78 -17.98 1.94
CA THR A 257 11.69 -16.97 1.40
C THR A 257 12.31 -17.51 0.10
N PRO A 258 12.13 -16.82 -1.04
CA PRO A 258 12.68 -17.30 -2.31
C PRO A 258 14.19 -17.10 -2.38
N ASN A 259 14.86 -17.82 -3.29
CA ASN A 259 16.26 -17.56 -3.58
C ASN A 259 16.42 -16.16 -4.22
N PRO A 260 17.18 -15.21 -3.61
CA PRO A 260 17.31 -13.85 -4.11
C PRO A 260 17.89 -13.77 -5.53
N ASP A 261 18.74 -14.73 -5.95
CA ASP A 261 19.35 -14.76 -7.30
C ASP A 261 18.33 -15.03 -8.43
N GLU A 262 17.14 -15.44 -8.08
CA GLU A 262 16.07 -15.67 -9.06
C GLU A 262 15.27 -14.40 -9.38
N TYR A 263 15.58 -13.27 -8.73
CA TYR A 263 14.84 -12.02 -8.83
C TYR A 263 15.77 -10.85 -9.07
N GLU A 264 15.54 -10.14 -10.14
CA GLU A 264 16.27 -8.92 -10.46
C GLU A 264 15.69 -7.71 -9.75
N THR A 265 16.56 -6.81 -9.32
CA THR A 265 16.21 -5.54 -8.70
C THR A 265 16.88 -4.39 -9.44
N GLY A 266 16.20 -3.27 -9.61
CA GLY A 266 16.75 -2.10 -10.31
C GLY A 266 17.78 -1.32 -9.50
N ASP A 267 17.66 -1.38 -8.17
CA ASP A 267 18.46 -0.59 -7.21
C ASP A 267 18.93 -1.42 -5.99
N GLY A 268 18.84 -2.72 -6.10
CA GLY A 268 19.17 -3.66 -5.03
C GLY A 268 18.00 -3.98 -4.09
N ILE A 269 16.95 -3.15 -4.06
CA ILE A 269 15.79 -3.28 -3.16
C ILE A 269 14.51 -3.56 -3.94
N HIS A 270 14.24 -2.78 -4.99
CA HIS A 270 12.98 -2.83 -5.71
C HIS A 270 13.08 -3.79 -6.90
N MET A 271 12.22 -4.79 -6.90
CA MET A 271 12.10 -5.75 -8.01
C MET A 271 11.78 -5.04 -9.33
N THR A 272 12.33 -5.58 -10.43
CA THR A 272 11.87 -5.27 -11.79
C THR A 272 10.43 -5.74 -12.00
N GLY A 273 9.76 -5.27 -13.06
CA GLY A 273 8.37 -5.69 -13.36
C GLY A 273 8.23 -7.20 -13.52
N ASP A 274 9.17 -7.85 -14.22
CA ASP A 274 9.17 -9.30 -14.42
C ASP A 274 9.39 -10.06 -13.12
N SER A 275 10.33 -9.63 -12.30
CA SER A 275 10.58 -10.20 -10.99
C SER A 275 9.37 -10.02 -10.05
N ALA A 276 8.72 -8.86 -10.08
CA ALA A 276 7.52 -8.61 -9.29
C ALA A 276 6.35 -9.50 -9.73
N ARG A 277 6.18 -9.72 -11.04
CA ARG A 277 5.18 -10.65 -11.60
C ARG A 277 5.46 -12.09 -11.19
N LYS A 278 6.72 -12.54 -11.29
CA LYS A 278 7.15 -13.86 -10.82
C LYS A 278 6.88 -14.04 -9.34
N TYR A 279 7.21 -13.04 -8.52
CA TYR A 279 7.02 -13.11 -7.08
C TYR A 279 5.55 -13.09 -6.67
N ALA A 280 4.70 -12.33 -7.36
CA ALA A 280 3.26 -12.36 -7.14
C ALA A 280 2.66 -13.75 -7.39
N ALA A 281 3.11 -14.45 -8.44
CA ALA A 281 2.72 -15.83 -8.71
C ALA A 281 3.15 -16.78 -7.58
N PHE A 282 4.39 -16.64 -7.11
CA PHE A 282 4.93 -17.41 -6.00
C PHE A 282 4.11 -17.24 -4.71
N LEU A 283 3.72 -16.01 -4.34
CA LEU A 283 2.87 -15.76 -3.17
C LEU A 283 1.47 -16.39 -3.31
N LYS A 284 0.89 -16.37 -4.51
CA LYS A 284 -0.42 -17.00 -4.76
C LYS A 284 -0.38 -18.52 -4.61
N GLU A 285 0.70 -19.17 -5.03
CA GLU A 285 0.87 -20.61 -4.86
C GLU A 285 0.95 -21.03 -3.39
N HIS A 286 1.49 -20.18 -2.53
CA HIS A 286 1.56 -20.44 -1.10
C HIS A 286 0.15 -20.66 -0.50
N LEU A 287 -0.83 -19.85 -0.87
CA LEU A 287 -2.22 -20.03 -0.44
C LEU A 287 -2.86 -21.29 -1.04
N GLY A 288 -2.62 -21.54 -2.31
CA GLY A 288 -3.18 -22.72 -2.99
C GLY A 288 -2.76 -24.05 -2.34
N LYS A 289 -1.52 -24.14 -1.91
CA LYS A 289 -0.98 -25.34 -1.22
C LYS A 289 -1.61 -25.57 0.16
N LYS A 290 -1.88 -24.50 0.92
CA LYS A 290 -2.48 -24.61 2.26
C LYS A 290 -3.96 -24.96 2.25
N ILE A 291 -4.73 -24.46 1.28
CA ILE A 291 -6.14 -24.81 1.13
C ILE A 291 -6.28 -26.32 0.85
N GLN A 292 -5.34 -26.92 0.11
CA GLN A 292 -5.34 -28.36 -0.17
C GLN A 292 -4.86 -29.23 1.01
N SER A 293 -4.02 -28.69 1.89
CA SER A 293 -3.51 -29.43 3.06
C SER A 293 -4.38 -29.32 4.30
N GLY A 294 -5.36 -28.42 4.32
CA GLY A 294 -6.31 -28.21 5.43
C GLY A 294 -7.70 -28.83 5.22
N SER A 295 -7.88 -29.51 4.09
CA SER A 295 -9.06 -30.33 3.79
C SER A 295 -8.73 -31.81 4.01
#